data_d941b29e158a4f8da03f4fb6a3db69e4
#
_entry.id   d941b29e158a4f8da03f4fb6a3db69e4
#
_cell.length_a   1.000
_cell.length_b   1.000
_cell.length_c   1.000
_cell.angle_alpha   90.00
_cell.angle_beta   90.00
_cell.angle_gamma   90.00
#
_symmetry.space_group_name_H-M   'P 1'
#
loop_
_entity.id
_entity.type
_entity.pdbx_description
1 polymer ?
#
loop_
_entity_poly.entity_id
_entity_poly.type
_entity_poly.pdbx_seq_one_letter_code
_entity_poly.pdbx_strand_id
1 'polypeptide(L)'
;MRLSCGKRMSSGLAVIAMMLVATTALAAEFPFERELLLEAKPLPGSKRVPMLEIRRDGRAIVDLWCRSGEARVKIEDDMIEFTLGAMREEGCTPERTQRDEAMAAALGKVVNWSMEDDVLVLIGPTELRYALSSH
;
A
#
# COMPACT_ATOMS: atom_id res chain seq x y z
N MET A 1 -58.11 -45.26 47.41
CA MET A 1 -56.89 -44.56 47.62
C MET A 1 -56.11 -44.54 46.27
N ARG A 2 -56.05 -43.43 45.64
CA ARG A 2 -55.28 -43.31 44.37
C ARG A 2 -54.14 -42.35 44.60
N LEU A 3 -52.91 -42.84 44.49
CA LEU A 3 -51.74 -42.05 44.51
C LEU A 3 -51.45 -41.60 43.08
N SER A 4 -51.61 -40.32 42.85
CA SER A 4 -51.24 -39.69 41.57
C SER A 4 -49.76 -39.35 41.58
N CYS A 5 -48.97 -40.02 40.75
CA CYS A 5 -47.60 -39.77 40.56
C CYS A 5 -47.44 -38.67 39.49
N GLY A 6 -47.20 -37.42 39.89
CA GLY A 6 -46.98 -36.30 39.04
C GLY A 6 -45.58 -36.36 38.53
N LYS A 7 -45.44 -36.70 37.26
CA LYS A 7 -44.14 -36.67 36.50
C LYS A 7 -43.79 -35.23 36.12
N ARG A 8 -42.88 -34.63 36.86
CA ARG A 8 -42.34 -33.34 36.48
C ARG A 8 -41.34 -33.52 35.33
N MET A 9 -41.76 -33.10 34.14
CA MET A 9 -40.86 -32.97 33.03
C MET A 9 -40.05 -31.67 33.22
N SER A 10 -38.76 -31.83 33.50
CA SER A 10 -37.80 -30.74 33.55
C SER A 10 -37.35 -30.45 32.13
N SER A 11 -37.88 -29.39 31.51
CA SER A 11 -37.40 -28.88 30.24
C SER A 11 -36.11 -28.12 30.47
N GLY A 12 -35.00 -28.77 30.20
CA GLY A 12 -33.71 -28.10 30.16
C GLY A 12 -33.61 -27.21 28.92
N LEU A 13 -33.68 -25.89 29.10
CA LEU A 13 -33.35 -24.95 28.06
C LEU A 13 -31.80 -24.96 27.89
N ALA A 14 -31.33 -25.58 26.83
CA ALA A 14 -29.93 -25.45 26.41
C ALA A 14 -29.75 -24.08 25.74
N VAL A 15 -29.18 -23.14 26.48
CA VAL A 15 -28.76 -21.84 25.91
C VAL A 15 -27.44 -22.08 25.16
N ILE A 16 -27.51 -22.21 23.84
CA ILE A 16 -26.34 -22.24 23.00
C ILE A 16 -25.85 -20.79 22.89
N ALA A 17 -24.83 -20.45 23.69
CA ALA A 17 -24.12 -19.19 23.56
C ALA A 17 -23.28 -19.22 22.26
N MET A 18 -23.79 -18.60 21.22
CA MET A 18 -23.09 -18.43 19.96
C MET A 18 -22.03 -17.36 20.18
N MET A 19 -20.77 -17.77 20.43
CA MET A 19 -19.64 -16.87 20.49
C MET A 19 -19.39 -16.34 19.09
N LEU A 20 -19.77 -15.08 18.83
CA LEU A 20 -19.32 -14.33 17.68
C LEU A 20 -17.82 -14.05 17.89
N VAL A 21 -16.97 -14.81 17.22
CA VAL A 21 -15.56 -14.48 17.10
C VAL A 21 -15.48 -13.32 16.11
N ALA A 22 -15.39 -12.09 16.63
CA ALA A 22 -15.08 -10.93 15.81
C ALA A 22 -13.63 -11.05 15.37
N THR A 23 -13.42 -11.51 14.13
CA THR A 23 -12.11 -11.42 13.48
C THR A 23 -11.87 -9.95 13.14
N THR A 24 -11.11 -9.26 13.99
CA THR A 24 -10.59 -7.93 13.64
C THR A 24 -9.55 -8.13 12.53
N ALA A 25 -9.93 -7.81 11.29
CA ALA A 25 -8.96 -7.71 10.21
C ALA A 25 -8.00 -6.55 10.55
N LEU A 26 -6.71 -6.85 10.77
CA LEU A 26 -5.69 -5.83 10.95
C LEU A 26 -5.57 -5.07 9.63
N ALA A 27 -5.81 -3.74 9.65
CA ALA A 27 -5.53 -2.87 8.52
C ALA A 27 -4.04 -2.97 8.17
N ALA A 28 -3.71 -3.07 6.89
CA ALA A 28 -2.32 -3.10 6.43
C ALA A 28 -1.61 -1.81 6.86
N GLU A 29 -0.41 -1.95 7.40
CA GLU A 29 0.42 -0.81 7.79
C GLU A 29 1.14 -0.26 6.55
N PHE A 30 1.20 1.09 6.45
CA PHE A 30 1.94 1.75 5.38
C PHE A 30 3.45 1.53 5.56
N PRO A 31 4.20 1.16 4.50
CA PRO A 31 5.61 0.82 4.59
C PRO A 31 6.52 2.07 4.64
N PHE A 32 6.44 2.84 5.72
CA PHE A 32 7.34 3.99 5.93
C PHE A 32 8.80 3.56 6.08
N GLU A 33 9.71 4.42 5.59
CA GLU A 33 11.16 4.27 5.75
C GLU A 33 11.71 2.96 5.19
N ARG A 34 11.03 2.45 4.18
CA ARG A 34 11.42 1.26 3.43
C ARG A 34 11.73 1.64 1.99
N GLU A 35 12.78 1.07 1.46
CA GLU A 35 13.06 1.18 0.05
C GLU A 35 12.06 0.35 -0.75
N LEU A 36 11.43 0.99 -1.70
CA LEU A 36 10.39 0.44 -2.56
C LEU A 36 10.85 0.53 -4.01
N LEU A 37 10.91 -0.58 -4.70
CA LEU A 37 11.33 -0.65 -6.10
C LEU A 37 10.14 -0.88 -7.02
N LEU A 38 10.03 -0.08 -8.07
CA LEU A 38 9.00 -0.25 -9.08
C LEU A 38 9.09 -1.64 -9.71
N GLU A 39 7.97 -2.34 -9.80
CA GLU A 39 7.86 -3.61 -10.52
C GLU A 39 7.92 -3.36 -12.03
N ALA A 40 9.09 -3.12 -12.55
CA ALA A 40 9.34 -2.85 -13.95
C ALA A 40 10.68 -3.44 -14.39
N LYS A 41 10.83 -3.66 -15.68
CA LYS A 41 12.12 -4.05 -16.26
C LYS A 41 13.00 -2.82 -16.42
N PRO A 42 14.30 -2.90 -16.10
CA PRO A 42 15.24 -1.85 -16.41
C PRO A 42 15.21 -1.49 -17.91
N LEU A 43 15.44 -0.22 -18.21
CA LEU A 43 15.59 0.22 -19.60
C LEU A 43 16.90 -0.30 -20.20
N PRO A 44 17.00 -0.49 -21.54
CA PRO A 44 18.24 -0.91 -22.19
C PRO A 44 19.41 -0.02 -21.81
N GLY A 45 20.54 -0.64 -21.44
CA GLY A 45 21.75 0.07 -21.01
C GLY A 45 21.72 0.60 -19.57
N SER A 46 20.71 0.27 -18.79
CA SER A 46 20.60 0.63 -17.37
C SER A 46 20.22 -0.60 -16.53
N LYS A 47 20.73 -0.65 -15.30
CA LYS A 47 20.28 -1.61 -14.29
C LYS A 47 19.28 -1.00 -13.30
N ARG A 48 19.02 0.30 -13.45
CA ARG A 48 18.19 1.08 -12.54
C ARG A 48 16.71 0.91 -12.87
N VAL A 49 15.91 0.76 -11.83
CA VAL A 49 14.46 0.93 -11.86
C VAL A 49 14.07 2.05 -10.91
N PRO A 50 12.93 2.72 -11.11
CA PRO A 50 12.44 3.72 -10.17
C PRO A 50 12.36 3.20 -8.74
N MET A 51 12.71 4.07 -7.78
CA MET A 51 12.71 3.79 -6.37
C MET A 51 11.93 4.88 -5.61
N LEU A 52 11.30 4.49 -4.54
CA LEU A 52 10.53 5.36 -3.67
C LEU A 52 10.83 5.01 -2.20
N GLU A 53 11.09 6.01 -1.39
CA GLU A 53 11.17 5.89 0.06
C GLU A 53 10.36 7.00 0.70
N ILE A 54 9.33 6.64 1.46
CA ILE A 54 8.44 7.60 2.11
C ILE A 54 8.72 7.61 3.61
N ARG A 55 9.02 8.78 4.15
CA ARG A 55 9.32 8.97 5.58
C ARG A 55 8.06 9.34 6.36
N ARG A 56 8.09 9.07 7.65
CA ARG A 56 6.97 9.38 8.56
C ARG A 56 6.67 10.87 8.67
N ASP A 57 7.63 11.73 8.37
CA ASP A 57 7.47 13.19 8.35
C ASP A 57 6.81 13.75 7.09
N GLY A 58 6.40 12.89 6.15
CA GLY A 58 5.77 13.27 4.90
C GLY A 58 6.73 13.65 3.78
N ARG A 59 8.04 13.53 3.99
CA ARG A 59 9.02 13.66 2.91
C ARG A 59 9.22 12.33 2.21
N ALA A 60 9.46 12.37 0.91
CA ALA A 60 9.79 11.18 0.14
C ALA A 60 11.02 11.43 -0.74
N ILE A 61 11.83 10.40 -0.89
CA ILE A 61 12.88 10.33 -1.89
C ILE A 61 12.26 9.63 -3.10
N VAL A 62 12.39 10.25 -4.26
CA VAL A 62 11.84 9.76 -5.52
C VAL A 62 12.97 9.65 -6.54
N ASP A 63 13.33 8.44 -6.87
CA ASP A 63 14.20 8.14 -7.98
C ASP A 63 13.37 7.64 -9.15
N LEU A 64 13.51 8.28 -10.29
CA LEU A 64 12.87 7.87 -11.54
C LEU A 64 13.86 7.07 -12.39
N TRP A 65 13.60 6.93 -13.66
CA TRP A 65 14.49 6.22 -14.58
C TRP A 65 15.85 6.90 -14.74
N CYS A 66 15.88 8.22 -14.63
CA CYS A 66 17.09 9.02 -14.75
C CYS A 66 17.15 10.15 -13.73
N ARG A 67 16.06 10.86 -13.52
CA ARG A 67 15.95 11.99 -12.58
C ARG A 67 15.77 11.50 -11.15
N SER A 68 16.19 12.31 -10.21
CA SER A 68 16.01 12.08 -8.77
C SER A 68 15.60 13.37 -8.06
N GLY A 69 14.81 13.26 -7.03
CA GLY A 69 14.40 14.41 -6.25
C GLY A 69 13.61 14.04 -5.01
N GLU A 70 12.99 15.01 -4.41
CA GLU A 70 12.13 14.86 -3.24
C GLU A 70 10.68 15.19 -3.58
N ALA A 71 9.77 14.58 -2.82
CA ALA A 71 8.36 14.88 -2.87
C ALA A 71 7.82 15.12 -1.45
N ARG A 72 6.67 15.75 -1.38
CA ARG A 72 5.82 15.76 -0.19
C ARG A 72 4.72 14.73 -0.38
N VAL A 73 4.47 13.96 0.66
CA VAL A 73 3.44 12.93 0.64
C VAL A 73 2.51 13.13 1.83
N LYS A 74 1.22 13.18 1.54
CA LYS A 74 0.17 13.23 2.55
C LYS A 74 -0.59 11.93 2.52
N ILE A 75 -0.72 11.28 3.69
CA ILE A 75 -1.44 10.01 3.84
C ILE A 75 -2.52 10.19 4.89
N GLU A 76 -3.76 9.89 4.54
CA GLU A 76 -4.91 9.85 5.43
C GLU A 76 -5.70 8.56 5.14
N ASP A 77 -5.66 7.62 6.07
CA ASP A 77 -6.23 6.29 5.89
C ASP A 77 -5.71 5.60 4.61
N ASP A 78 -6.55 5.31 3.65
CA ASP A 78 -6.20 4.74 2.34
C ASP A 78 -5.94 5.78 1.25
N MET A 79 -6.09 7.06 1.58
CA MET A 79 -5.78 8.15 0.65
C MET A 79 -4.32 8.53 0.71
N ILE A 80 -3.75 8.85 -0.44
CA ILE A 80 -2.37 9.30 -0.58
C ILE A 80 -2.26 10.37 -1.67
N GLU A 81 -1.50 11.41 -1.39
CA GLU A 81 -1.24 12.50 -2.33
C GLU A 81 0.25 12.77 -2.42
N PHE A 82 0.76 12.85 -3.63
CA PHE A 82 2.15 13.21 -3.92
C PHE A 82 2.22 14.61 -4.52
N THR A 83 3.09 15.44 -3.96
CA THR A 83 3.49 16.72 -4.55
C THR A 83 4.99 16.65 -4.84
N LEU A 84 5.35 16.48 -6.10
CA LEU A 84 6.73 16.36 -6.51
C LEU A 84 7.41 17.74 -6.46
N GLY A 85 8.62 17.75 -5.89
CA GLY A 85 9.51 18.91 -5.93
C GLY A 85 10.36 18.96 -7.18
N ALA A 86 11.38 19.81 -7.17
CA ALA A 86 12.35 19.89 -8.25
C ALA A 86 13.13 18.57 -8.39
N MET A 87 13.31 18.14 -9.62
CA MET A 87 14.06 16.93 -9.96
C MET A 87 15.42 17.30 -10.56
N ARG A 88 16.46 16.58 -10.15
CA ARG A 88 17.79 16.71 -10.73
C ARG A 88 17.94 15.77 -11.91
N GLU A 89 18.46 16.28 -13.02
CA GLU A 89 18.82 15.50 -14.19
C GLU A 89 20.33 15.21 -14.20
N GLU A 90 20.68 13.97 -14.50
CA GLU A 90 22.06 13.54 -14.68
C GLU A 90 22.18 12.76 -15.98
N GLY A 91 22.53 13.45 -17.08
CA GLY A 91 22.84 12.82 -18.36
C GLY A 91 21.70 11.96 -18.94
N CYS A 92 20.47 12.45 -18.87
CA CYS A 92 19.31 11.70 -19.33
C CYS A 92 19.23 11.63 -20.85
N THR A 93 19.02 10.44 -21.40
CA THR A 93 18.64 10.27 -22.80
C THR A 93 17.21 10.77 -23.03
N PRO A 94 16.83 11.16 -24.25
CA PRO A 94 15.45 11.58 -24.54
C PRO A 94 14.40 10.53 -24.16
N GLU A 95 14.68 9.25 -24.34
CA GLU A 95 13.78 8.16 -23.95
C GLU A 95 13.57 8.12 -22.44
N ARG A 96 14.65 8.23 -21.65
CA ARG A 96 14.55 8.24 -20.18
C ARG A 96 13.84 9.47 -19.67
N THR A 97 14.11 10.63 -20.24
CA THR A 97 13.41 11.88 -19.92
C THR A 97 11.90 11.74 -20.13
N GLN A 98 11.48 11.18 -21.25
CA GLN A 98 10.08 10.95 -21.56
C GLN A 98 9.44 9.96 -20.57
N ARG A 99 10.14 8.91 -20.18
CA ARG A 99 9.70 7.96 -19.16
C ARG A 99 9.56 8.61 -17.79
N ASP A 100 10.50 9.47 -17.44
CA ASP A 100 10.46 10.20 -16.17
C ASP A 100 9.31 11.18 -16.10
N GLU A 101 9.00 11.88 -17.18
CA GLU A 101 7.85 12.77 -17.25
C GLU A 101 6.52 12.01 -17.08
N ALA A 102 6.39 10.88 -17.73
CA ALA A 102 5.21 10.01 -17.60
C ALA A 102 5.07 9.47 -16.16
N MET A 103 6.17 9.05 -15.55
CA MET A 103 6.20 8.53 -14.19
C MET A 103 5.88 9.60 -13.15
N ALA A 104 6.46 10.79 -13.28
CA ALA A 104 6.18 11.94 -12.42
C ALA A 104 4.70 12.34 -12.51
N ALA A 105 4.15 12.38 -13.72
CA ALA A 105 2.73 12.66 -13.93
C ALA A 105 1.83 11.58 -13.29
N ALA A 106 2.19 10.30 -13.39
CA ALA A 106 1.46 9.21 -12.77
C ALA A 106 1.48 9.30 -11.24
N LEU A 107 2.63 9.58 -10.63
CA LEU A 107 2.74 9.79 -9.18
C LEU A 107 1.88 10.97 -8.72
N GLY A 108 1.86 12.08 -9.45
CA GLY A 108 1.07 13.26 -9.10
C GLY A 108 -0.45 13.06 -9.21
N LYS A 109 -0.91 11.97 -9.83
CA LYS A 109 -2.33 11.62 -10.00
C LYS A 109 -2.79 10.47 -9.13
N VAL A 110 -1.91 9.90 -8.31
CA VAL A 110 -2.27 8.86 -7.34
C VAL A 110 -3.20 9.44 -6.29
N VAL A 111 -4.23 8.70 -5.93
CA VAL A 111 -5.27 9.11 -4.96
C VAL A 111 -5.44 8.15 -3.79
N ASN A 112 -5.18 6.86 -3.99
CA ASN A 112 -5.29 5.83 -2.96
C ASN A 112 -4.08 4.91 -2.97
N TRP A 113 -3.92 4.18 -1.87
CA TRP A 113 -2.92 3.13 -1.73
C TRP A 113 -3.50 1.88 -1.11
N SER A 114 -2.87 0.75 -1.40
CA SER A 114 -3.11 -0.51 -0.70
C SER A 114 -1.83 -1.33 -0.62
N MET A 115 -1.81 -2.31 0.27
CA MET A 115 -0.75 -3.31 0.32
C MET A 115 -1.27 -4.64 -0.22
N GLU A 116 -0.54 -5.23 -1.14
CA GLU A 116 -0.74 -6.60 -1.61
C GLU A 116 0.53 -7.39 -1.29
N ASP A 117 0.51 -8.16 -0.21
CA ASP A 117 1.69 -8.79 0.35
C ASP A 117 2.80 -7.75 0.62
N ASP A 118 3.96 -7.88 -0.01
CA ASP A 118 5.09 -6.95 0.11
C ASP A 118 5.10 -5.88 -1.02
N VAL A 119 3.98 -5.64 -1.67
CA VAL A 119 3.85 -4.67 -2.76
C VAL A 119 2.94 -3.53 -2.34
N LEU A 120 3.49 -2.31 -2.35
CA LEU A 120 2.70 -1.09 -2.25
C LEU A 120 2.07 -0.80 -3.61
N VAL A 121 0.75 -0.81 -3.66
CA VAL A 121 -0.02 -0.46 -4.85
C VAL A 121 -0.51 0.97 -4.72
N LEU A 122 -0.06 1.83 -5.62
CA LEU A 122 -0.51 3.22 -5.73
C LEU A 122 -1.56 3.32 -6.83
N ILE A 123 -2.75 3.75 -6.45
CA ILE A 123 -3.95 3.71 -7.27
C ILE A 123 -4.26 5.10 -7.81
N GLY A 124 -4.31 5.22 -9.11
CA GLY A 124 -4.67 6.41 -9.87
C GLY A 124 -5.10 6.00 -11.28
N PRO A 125 -5.15 6.94 -12.24
CA PRO A 125 -5.39 6.61 -13.65
C PRO A 125 -4.39 5.59 -14.21
N THR A 126 -3.16 5.64 -13.71
CA THR A 126 -2.13 4.60 -13.91
C THR A 126 -1.83 3.97 -12.55
N GLU A 127 -1.99 2.67 -12.45
CA GLU A 127 -1.59 1.91 -11.26
C GLU A 127 -0.08 1.73 -11.23
N LEU A 128 0.53 2.03 -10.08
CA LEU A 128 1.96 1.87 -9.86
C LEU A 128 2.19 0.84 -8.75
N ARG A 129 3.03 -0.13 -9.01
CA ARG A 129 3.34 -1.22 -8.09
C ARG A 129 4.79 -1.15 -7.66
N TYR A 130 5.01 -1.00 -6.37
CA TYR A 130 6.33 -0.92 -5.76
C TYR A 130 6.54 -2.07 -4.78
N ALA A 131 7.48 -2.93 -5.06
CA ALA A 131 7.84 -4.03 -4.16
C ALA A 131 8.81 -3.55 -3.07
N LEU A 132 8.63 -4.07 -1.85
CA LEU A 132 9.60 -3.88 -0.78
C LEU A 132 10.93 -4.52 -1.19
N SER A 133 12.01 -3.73 -1.09
CA SER A 133 13.35 -4.25 -1.31
C SER A 133 13.70 -5.25 -0.20
N SER A 134 14.10 -6.46 -0.60
CA SER A 134 14.60 -7.49 0.32
C SER A 134 16.10 -7.28 0.55
N HIS A 135 16.46 -6.82 1.73
CA HIS A 135 17.83 -6.77 2.21
C HIS A 135 18.05 -7.80 3.31
#